data_457db8667586141020749a7675837a13
#
_entry.id   457db8667586141020749a7675837a13
#
_cell.length_a   1.000
_cell.length_b   1.000
_cell.length_c   1.000
_cell.angle_alpha   90.00
_cell.angle_beta   90.00
_cell.angle_gamma   90.00
#
_symmetry.space_group_name_H-M   'P 1'
#
loop_
_entity.id
_entity.type
_entity.pdbx_description
1 polymer ?
#
loop_
_entity_poly.entity_id
_entity_poly.type
_entity_poly.pdbx_seq_one_letter_code
_entity_poly.pdbx_strand_id
1 'polypeptide(L)'
;MKRYTAMRSNSTRSSSSTSLKIGFVLDDSLDTPDGVQQYILTLGTWLKTQGHDVHYLVGQTRRTDIQNVHSLSRNVKVRFNKNRMSMPLPVSQKRVNELLRREDFDVLHVQLPFSPFLAGRVVRGAPDRTAVIGTFHIAPHSRLVHIANRLLHVMTRRALRRFDAVMSVSSVAQIFAEQTFRITSQVVPNTVDLAPYTRAVPLPQYKNDLTVLFLGRLVERKGCLYLLKAIARLKQENMVDQPFKVIICGKGPQEAALRKFAMAHKIENMVEFVGFVTEEDKPRYLASADIAVFPSTGGESFGIVLLEAMASSRGAVLGGNNPGYASVLHEHPETLFAPRNTEELAAMLAGLLRDPELRRKAHRWQLSEVRHYDVPVVGKTIVEQYKAALHKRAQ
;
A
#
# COMPACT_ATOMS: atom_id res chain seq x y z
N MET A 1 70.44 -26.06 -1.22
CA MET A 1 69.06 -26.59 -1.27
C MET A 1 68.25 -26.00 -0.13
N LYS A 2 67.48 -24.95 -0.40
CA LYS A 2 66.50 -24.37 0.57
C LYS A 2 65.12 -24.42 -0.10
N ARG A 3 64.18 -25.18 0.50
CA ARG A 3 62.81 -25.32 0.04
C ARG A 3 62.04 -24.08 0.44
N TYR A 4 61.45 -23.39 -0.56
CA TYR A 4 60.47 -22.35 -0.35
C TYR A 4 59.09 -23.00 -0.15
N THR A 5 58.50 -22.83 1.04
CA THR A 5 57.16 -23.22 1.37
C THR A 5 56.23 -22.09 0.93
N ALA A 6 55.37 -22.34 -0.05
CA ALA A 6 54.37 -21.37 -0.48
C ALA A 6 53.25 -21.24 0.55
N MET A 7 53.10 -20.06 1.15
CA MET A 7 51.95 -19.69 1.94
C MET A 7 50.72 -19.56 1.02
N ARG A 8 49.72 -20.41 1.21
CA ARG A 8 48.39 -20.24 0.60
C ARG A 8 47.72 -19.06 1.28
N SER A 9 47.45 -18.02 0.50
CA SER A 9 46.61 -16.90 0.87
C SER A 9 45.15 -17.38 1.01
N ASN A 10 44.64 -17.39 2.23
CA ASN A 10 43.22 -17.50 2.49
C ASN A 10 42.53 -16.24 1.93
N SER A 11 41.94 -16.33 0.76
CA SER A 11 41.02 -15.34 0.28
C SER A 11 39.74 -15.42 1.13
N THR A 12 39.55 -14.44 1.97
CA THR A 12 38.26 -14.17 2.64
C THR A 12 37.18 -14.07 1.57
N ARG A 13 36.30 -15.07 1.52
CA ARG A 13 35.06 -15.02 0.73
C ARG A 13 34.25 -13.84 1.25
N SER A 14 34.19 -12.79 0.44
CA SER A 14 33.17 -11.76 0.58
C SER A 14 31.81 -12.44 0.62
N SER A 15 30.94 -12.02 1.53
CA SER A 15 29.58 -12.52 1.69
C SER A 15 28.79 -12.27 0.41
N SER A 16 28.86 -13.20 -0.55
CA SER A 16 27.99 -13.23 -1.72
C SER A 16 26.55 -13.42 -1.22
N SER A 17 25.72 -12.41 -1.37
CA SER A 17 24.28 -12.53 -1.13
C SER A 17 23.75 -13.64 -2.05
N THR A 18 23.37 -14.77 -1.46
CA THR A 18 22.81 -15.89 -2.23
C THR A 18 21.53 -15.41 -2.89
N SER A 19 21.50 -15.43 -4.23
CA SER A 19 20.29 -15.13 -5.01
C SER A 19 19.18 -16.10 -4.61
N LEU A 20 17.97 -15.58 -4.35
CA LEU A 20 16.79 -16.38 -4.01
C LEU A 20 15.80 -16.34 -5.17
N LYS A 21 15.13 -17.46 -5.41
CA LYS A 21 13.99 -17.54 -6.31
C LYS A 21 12.69 -17.37 -5.50
N ILE A 22 12.00 -16.25 -5.72
CA ILE A 22 10.89 -15.79 -4.90
C ILE A 22 9.61 -15.77 -5.72
N GLY A 23 8.57 -16.45 -5.25
CA GLY A 23 7.24 -16.42 -5.84
C GLY A 23 6.27 -15.59 -5.00
N PHE A 24 5.85 -14.41 -5.47
CA PHE A 24 4.72 -13.69 -4.89
C PHE A 24 3.41 -14.34 -5.29
N VAL A 25 2.55 -14.63 -4.32
CA VAL A 25 1.26 -15.28 -4.54
C VAL A 25 0.13 -14.32 -4.19
N LEU A 26 -0.74 -14.04 -5.17
CA LEU A 26 -1.88 -13.15 -5.03
C LEU A 26 -3.11 -13.75 -5.69
N ASP A 27 -4.22 -13.82 -4.98
CA ASP A 27 -5.50 -14.33 -5.49
C ASP A 27 -6.19 -13.38 -6.48
N ASP A 28 -5.70 -12.17 -6.63
CA ASP A 28 -6.24 -11.15 -7.52
C ASP A 28 -5.45 -11.03 -8.83
N SER A 29 -5.78 -10.02 -9.62
CA SER A 29 -5.13 -9.61 -10.86
C SER A 29 -4.09 -8.52 -10.58
N LEU A 30 -3.10 -8.39 -11.47
CA LEU A 30 -2.18 -7.25 -11.48
C LEU A 30 -2.69 -6.06 -12.32
N ASP A 31 -3.91 -6.15 -12.86
CA ASP A 31 -4.45 -5.16 -13.80
C ASP A 31 -4.95 -3.87 -13.12
N THR A 32 -5.19 -3.91 -11.81
CA THR A 32 -5.63 -2.75 -11.03
C THR A 32 -4.55 -2.30 -10.07
N PRO A 33 -4.25 -1.00 -9.97
CA PRO A 33 -3.22 -0.47 -9.07
C PRO A 33 -3.77 -0.30 -7.64
N ASP A 34 -4.26 -1.38 -7.02
CA ASP A 34 -4.66 -1.38 -5.62
C ASP A 34 -3.42 -1.59 -4.71
N GLY A 35 -3.52 -1.25 -3.43
CA GLY A 35 -2.37 -1.21 -2.52
C GLY A 35 -1.58 -2.52 -2.40
N VAL A 36 -2.24 -3.69 -2.51
CA VAL A 36 -1.54 -4.99 -2.46
C VAL A 36 -0.75 -5.25 -3.73
N GLN A 37 -1.31 -4.90 -4.89
CA GLN A 37 -0.63 -5.00 -6.18
C GLN A 37 0.59 -4.07 -6.23
N GLN A 38 0.43 -2.81 -5.77
CA GLN A 38 1.54 -1.87 -5.67
C GLN A 38 2.64 -2.41 -4.74
N TYR A 39 2.27 -2.94 -3.57
CA TYR A 39 3.23 -3.53 -2.64
C TYR A 39 4.09 -4.62 -3.28
N ILE A 40 3.45 -5.64 -3.92
CA ILE A 40 4.21 -6.76 -4.51
C ILE A 40 5.04 -6.34 -5.72
N LEU A 41 4.57 -5.36 -6.50
CA LEU A 41 5.31 -4.85 -7.66
C LEU A 41 6.50 -3.99 -7.24
N THR A 42 6.31 -3.10 -6.27
CA THR A 42 7.40 -2.26 -5.71
C THR A 42 8.47 -3.12 -5.05
N LEU A 43 8.06 -4.02 -4.14
CA LEU A 43 8.99 -4.92 -3.48
C LEU A 43 9.67 -5.87 -4.46
N GLY A 44 8.92 -6.44 -5.41
CA GLY A 44 9.47 -7.35 -6.42
C GLY A 44 10.45 -6.68 -7.37
N THR A 45 10.20 -5.45 -7.77
CA THR A 45 11.13 -4.65 -8.57
C THR A 45 12.42 -4.40 -7.79
N TRP A 46 12.33 -3.99 -6.54
CA TRP A 46 13.50 -3.79 -5.70
C TRP A 46 14.28 -5.09 -5.48
N LEU A 47 13.62 -6.21 -5.18
CA LEU A 47 14.28 -7.52 -5.02
C LEU A 47 15.05 -7.95 -6.28
N LYS A 48 14.52 -7.66 -7.48
CA LYS A 48 15.25 -7.90 -8.75
C LYS A 48 16.53 -7.07 -8.82
N THR A 49 16.51 -5.81 -8.37
CA THR A 49 17.73 -4.99 -8.32
C THR A 49 18.76 -5.52 -7.31
N GLN A 50 18.31 -6.30 -6.31
CA GLN A 50 19.19 -6.98 -5.36
C GLN A 50 19.71 -8.33 -5.87
N GLY A 51 19.39 -8.72 -7.11
CA GLY A 51 19.86 -9.95 -7.76
C GLY A 51 19.00 -11.18 -7.47
N HIS A 52 17.78 -11.02 -6.92
CA HIS A 52 16.84 -12.12 -6.71
C HIS A 52 16.02 -12.41 -7.98
N ASP A 53 15.66 -13.69 -8.20
CA ASP A 53 14.73 -14.11 -9.27
C ASP A 53 13.30 -14.04 -8.77
N VAL A 54 12.52 -13.09 -9.29
CA VAL A 54 11.18 -12.79 -8.79
C VAL A 54 10.10 -13.17 -9.79
N HIS A 55 9.16 -13.96 -9.32
CA HIS A 55 7.99 -14.44 -10.05
C HIS A 55 6.68 -13.99 -9.37
N TYR A 56 5.60 -13.91 -10.16
CA TYR A 56 4.28 -13.54 -9.68
C TYR A 56 3.26 -14.62 -10.04
N LEU A 57 2.72 -15.31 -9.03
CA LEU A 57 1.69 -16.33 -9.15
C LEU A 57 0.34 -15.68 -8.85
N VAL A 58 -0.42 -15.37 -9.89
CA VAL A 58 -1.64 -14.56 -9.77
C VAL A 58 -2.85 -15.26 -10.38
N GLY A 59 -4.02 -14.73 -10.15
CA GLY A 59 -5.23 -15.18 -10.80
C GLY A 59 -5.12 -15.01 -12.33
N GLN A 60 -5.76 -14.01 -12.87
CA GLN A 60 -5.66 -13.66 -14.29
C GLN A 60 -5.18 -12.21 -14.42
N THR A 61 -4.18 -11.99 -15.29
CA THR A 61 -3.74 -10.64 -15.64
C THR A 61 -3.58 -10.50 -17.16
N ARG A 62 -3.79 -9.27 -17.64
CA ARG A 62 -3.57 -8.86 -19.03
C ARG A 62 -2.24 -8.11 -19.20
N ARG A 63 -1.51 -7.88 -18.10
CA ARG A 63 -0.23 -7.18 -18.12
C ARG A 63 0.83 -8.05 -18.78
N THR A 64 1.49 -7.49 -19.82
CA THR A 64 2.58 -8.12 -20.57
C THR A 64 3.92 -7.46 -20.29
N ASP A 65 3.92 -6.34 -19.61
CA ASP A 65 5.08 -5.54 -19.24
C ASP A 65 5.82 -6.08 -18.00
N ILE A 66 5.22 -7.05 -17.28
CA ILE A 66 5.83 -7.68 -16.12
C ILE A 66 6.34 -9.07 -16.50
N GLN A 67 7.63 -9.31 -16.27
CA GLN A 67 8.25 -10.61 -16.50
C GLN A 67 7.93 -11.63 -15.41
N ASN A 68 8.02 -12.93 -15.73
CA ASN A 68 7.83 -14.05 -14.81
C ASN A 68 6.42 -14.07 -14.15
N VAL A 69 5.39 -13.73 -14.91
CA VAL A 69 4.00 -13.79 -14.43
C VAL A 69 3.36 -15.11 -14.80
N HIS A 70 2.83 -15.82 -13.82
CA HIS A 70 2.09 -17.07 -13.97
C HIS A 70 0.60 -16.82 -13.69
N SER A 71 -0.20 -16.69 -14.76
CA SER A 71 -1.67 -16.62 -14.67
C SER A 71 -2.23 -18.04 -14.47
N LEU A 72 -2.69 -18.33 -13.26
CA LEU A 72 -3.06 -19.69 -12.85
C LEU A 72 -4.57 -19.94 -12.85
N SER A 73 -5.39 -18.90 -12.78
CA SER A 73 -6.83 -18.96 -12.64
C SER A 73 -7.51 -17.91 -13.51
N ARG A 74 -8.80 -18.12 -13.84
CA ARG A 74 -9.66 -17.04 -14.34
C ARG A 74 -10.27 -16.31 -13.16
N ASN A 75 -10.43 -15.00 -13.27
CA ASN A 75 -11.02 -14.19 -12.22
C ASN A 75 -12.44 -13.79 -12.58
N VAL A 76 -13.34 -13.85 -11.60
CA VAL A 76 -14.71 -13.34 -11.70
C VAL A 76 -14.80 -12.06 -10.87
N LYS A 77 -15.37 -11.01 -11.46
CA LYS A 77 -15.63 -9.74 -10.74
C LYS A 77 -16.87 -9.91 -9.87
N VAL A 78 -16.68 -9.91 -8.57
CA VAL A 78 -17.75 -9.97 -7.57
C VAL A 78 -17.92 -8.60 -6.94
N ARG A 79 -19.17 -8.13 -6.80
CA ARG A 79 -19.46 -6.94 -6.00
C ARG A 79 -19.59 -7.36 -4.53
N PHE A 80 -18.66 -6.92 -3.71
CA PHE A 80 -18.73 -7.11 -2.28
C PHE A 80 -18.55 -5.75 -1.59
N ASN A 81 -19.50 -5.40 -0.73
CA ASN A 81 -19.48 -4.19 0.09
C ASN A 81 -19.23 -2.88 -0.73
N LYS A 82 -19.97 -2.71 -1.83
CA LYS A 82 -19.85 -1.61 -2.80
C LYS A 82 -18.49 -1.53 -3.55
N ASN A 83 -17.57 -2.47 -3.30
CA ASN A 83 -16.33 -2.63 -4.04
C ASN A 83 -16.45 -3.76 -5.09
N ARG A 84 -15.75 -3.61 -6.20
CA ARG A 84 -15.54 -4.71 -7.15
C ARG A 84 -14.28 -5.44 -6.73
N MET A 85 -14.43 -6.67 -6.25
CA MET A 85 -13.32 -7.57 -5.98
C MET A 85 -13.19 -8.57 -7.13
N SER A 86 -11.97 -8.91 -7.46
CA SER A 86 -11.67 -9.98 -8.41
C SER A 86 -11.40 -11.25 -7.59
N MET A 87 -12.22 -12.28 -7.78
CA MET A 87 -12.04 -13.58 -7.12
C MET A 87 -11.57 -14.62 -8.12
N PRO A 88 -10.49 -15.36 -7.83
CA PRO A 88 -10.04 -16.42 -8.71
C PRO A 88 -11.02 -17.60 -8.69
N LEU A 89 -11.29 -18.14 -9.86
CA LEU A 89 -11.97 -19.44 -9.97
C LEU A 89 -11.05 -20.55 -9.46
N PRO A 90 -11.60 -21.71 -9.06
CA PRO A 90 -10.80 -22.84 -8.61
C PRO A 90 -9.75 -23.25 -9.64
N VAL A 91 -8.49 -23.31 -9.23
CA VAL A 91 -7.37 -23.77 -10.05
C VAL A 91 -7.11 -25.26 -9.79
N SER A 92 -6.64 -25.99 -10.80
CA SER A 92 -6.26 -27.39 -10.60
C SER A 92 -5.02 -27.52 -9.70
N GLN A 93 -5.11 -28.36 -8.64
CA GLN A 93 -3.96 -28.63 -7.77
C GLN A 93 -2.78 -29.25 -8.56
N LYS A 94 -3.09 -30.10 -9.56
CA LYS A 94 -2.07 -30.69 -10.44
C LYS A 94 -1.27 -29.61 -11.16
N ARG A 95 -1.94 -28.61 -11.77
CA ARG A 95 -1.29 -27.48 -12.45
C ARG A 95 -0.41 -26.64 -11.50
N VAL A 96 -0.90 -26.40 -10.29
CA VAL A 96 -0.13 -25.71 -9.25
C VAL A 96 1.13 -26.49 -8.89
N ASN A 97 0.99 -27.79 -8.61
CA ASN A 97 2.12 -28.64 -8.24
C ASN A 97 3.15 -28.80 -9.37
N GLU A 98 2.72 -28.83 -10.64
CA GLU A 98 3.60 -28.83 -11.82
C GLU A 98 4.42 -27.55 -11.91
N LEU A 99 3.76 -26.39 -11.70
CA LEU A 99 4.45 -25.11 -11.66
C LEU A 99 5.48 -25.06 -10.53
N LEU A 100 5.08 -25.40 -9.30
CA LEU A 100 5.95 -25.35 -8.14
C LEU A 100 7.18 -26.26 -8.28
N ARG A 101 7.01 -27.46 -8.89
CA ARG A 101 8.14 -28.34 -9.18
C ARG A 101 9.05 -27.83 -10.29
N ARG A 102 8.49 -27.21 -11.33
CA ARG A 102 9.27 -26.66 -12.45
C ARG A 102 10.07 -25.46 -12.04
N GLU A 103 9.45 -24.53 -11.32
CA GLU A 103 10.10 -23.27 -10.93
C GLU A 103 11.01 -23.41 -9.70
N ASP A 104 10.73 -24.38 -8.83
CA ASP A 104 11.58 -24.70 -7.70
C ASP A 104 11.92 -23.49 -6.80
N PHE A 105 10.89 -22.83 -6.27
CA PHE A 105 11.01 -21.63 -5.45
C PHE A 105 11.70 -21.89 -4.11
N ASP A 106 12.64 -20.99 -3.73
CA ASP A 106 13.17 -20.92 -2.38
C ASP A 106 12.12 -20.37 -1.41
N VAL A 107 11.40 -19.32 -1.85
CA VAL A 107 10.42 -18.60 -1.02
C VAL A 107 9.12 -18.41 -1.78
N LEU A 108 8.00 -18.69 -1.12
CA LEU A 108 6.65 -18.30 -1.54
C LEU A 108 6.12 -17.24 -0.58
N HIS A 109 5.96 -16.02 -1.07
CA HIS A 109 5.43 -14.89 -0.29
C HIS A 109 3.96 -14.67 -0.64
N VAL A 110 3.09 -15.11 0.26
CA VAL A 110 1.63 -15.19 0.06
C VAL A 110 0.95 -13.93 0.60
N GLN A 111 0.23 -13.25 -0.27
CA GLN A 111 -0.60 -12.12 0.10
C GLN A 111 -1.98 -12.60 0.51
N LEU A 112 -2.52 -12.07 1.62
CA LEU A 112 -3.79 -12.53 2.19
C LEU A 112 -3.80 -14.05 2.48
N PRO A 113 -2.97 -14.53 3.44
CA PRO A 113 -2.67 -15.95 3.65
C PRO A 113 -3.88 -16.81 4.06
N PHE A 114 -5.00 -16.18 4.37
CA PHE A 114 -6.26 -16.84 4.73
C PHE A 114 -7.15 -17.15 3.53
N SER A 115 -6.71 -16.90 2.29
CA SER A 115 -7.52 -17.24 1.11
C SER A 115 -7.53 -18.75 0.85
N PRO A 116 -8.71 -19.37 0.67
CA PRO A 116 -8.83 -20.80 0.35
C PRO A 116 -8.61 -21.12 -1.13
N PHE A 117 -8.52 -20.10 -1.98
CA PHE A 117 -8.46 -20.22 -3.44
C PHE A 117 -7.04 -20.54 -3.95
N LEU A 118 -6.50 -19.73 -4.86
CA LEU A 118 -5.17 -19.95 -5.43
C LEU A 118 -4.09 -19.99 -4.34
N ALA A 119 -4.08 -19.01 -3.43
CA ALA A 119 -3.09 -18.95 -2.34
C ALA A 119 -3.11 -20.22 -1.49
N GLY A 120 -4.29 -20.68 -1.05
CA GLY A 120 -4.41 -21.91 -0.27
C GLY A 120 -3.96 -23.17 -1.02
N ARG A 121 -4.10 -23.21 -2.35
CA ARG A 121 -3.61 -24.33 -3.18
C ARG A 121 -2.09 -24.29 -3.35
N VAL A 122 -1.51 -23.10 -3.55
CA VAL A 122 -0.06 -22.92 -3.62
C VAL A 122 0.59 -23.32 -2.29
N VAL A 123 0.04 -22.85 -1.17
CA VAL A 123 0.55 -23.21 0.18
C VAL A 123 0.51 -24.73 0.43
N ARG A 124 -0.59 -25.42 0.05
CA ARG A 124 -0.69 -26.87 0.19
C ARG A 124 0.24 -27.65 -0.72
N GLY A 125 0.59 -27.10 -1.88
CA GLY A 125 1.48 -27.74 -2.85
C GLY A 125 2.94 -27.36 -2.68
N ALA A 126 3.26 -26.45 -1.76
CA ALA A 126 4.63 -25.98 -1.52
C ALA A 126 5.53 -27.14 -1.05
N PRO A 127 6.68 -27.38 -1.70
CA PRO A 127 7.67 -28.37 -1.24
C PRO A 127 8.15 -28.08 0.18
N ASP A 128 8.59 -29.12 0.91
CA ASP A 128 9.01 -28.95 2.30
C ASP A 128 10.21 -28.02 2.47
N ARG A 129 11.11 -27.98 1.49
CA ARG A 129 12.27 -27.09 1.47
C ARG A 129 11.92 -25.62 1.23
N THR A 130 10.76 -25.33 0.59
CA THR A 130 10.34 -23.98 0.25
C THR A 130 9.83 -23.25 1.50
N ALA A 131 10.40 -22.11 1.82
CA ALA A 131 9.88 -21.23 2.87
C ALA A 131 8.58 -20.57 2.44
N VAL A 132 7.56 -20.61 3.29
CA VAL A 132 6.25 -20.01 3.02
C VAL A 132 6.01 -18.87 4.00
N ILE A 133 5.92 -17.65 3.49
CA ILE A 133 5.71 -16.43 4.27
C ILE A 133 4.37 -15.81 3.91
N GLY A 134 3.63 -15.34 4.91
CA GLY A 134 2.33 -14.69 4.71
C GLY A 134 2.37 -13.21 5.08
N THR A 135 1.63 -12.37 4.33
CA THR A 135 1.41 -10.96 4.72
C THR A 135 -0.08 -10.63 4.78
N PHE A 136 -0.51 -10.10 5.93
CA PHE A 136 -1.85 -9.59 6.14
C PHE A 136 -1.93 -8.11 5.76
N HIS A 137 -2.82 -7.79 4.81
CA HIS A 137 -3.03 -6.43 4.28
C HIS A 137 -4.37 -5.82 4.67
N ILE A 138 -5.24 -6.53 5.38
CA ILE A 138 -6.63 -6.13 5.60
C ILE A 138 -6.88 -5.83 7.07
N ALA A 139 -7.64 -4.76 7.31
CA ALA A 139 -8.34 -4.48 8.55
C ALA A 139 -9.86 -4.69 8.32
N PRO A 140 -10.57 -5.42 9.19
CA PRO A 140 -12.00 -5.68 9.03
C PRO A 140 -12.83 -4.42 9.30
N HIS A 141 -13.93 -4.26 8.54
CA HIS A 141 -14.76 -3.05 8.61
C HIS A 141 -16.14 -3.26 9.25
N SER A 142 -16.57 -4.52 9.49
CA SER A 142 -17.90 -4.79 10.06
C SER A 142 -17.95 -6.09 10.86
N ARG A 143 -18.93 -6.16 11.81
CA ARG A 143 -19.17 -7.37 12.63
C ARG A 143 -19.57 -8.60 11.81
N LEU A 144 -20.28 -8.43 10.69
CA LEU A 144 -20.64 -9.53 9.77
C LEU A 144 -19.42 -10.15 9.11
N VAL A 145 -18.39 -9.34 8.79
CA VAL A 145 -17.12 -9.80 8.26
C VAL A 145 -16.39 -10.66 9.29
N HIS A 146 -16.51 -10.40 10.58
CA HIS A 146 -15.91 -11.23 11.62
C HIS A 146 -16.49 -12.65 11.66
N ILE A 147 -17.79 -12.83 11.48
CA ILE A 147 -18.44 -14.16 11.46
C ILE A 147 -17.98 -14.94 10.22
N ALA A 148 -18.01 -14.30 9.05
CA ALA A 148 -17.54 -14.91 7.81
C ALA A 148 -16.04 -15.33 7.90
N ASN A 149 -15.22 -14.50 8.53
CA ASN A 149 -13.80 -14.77 8.71
C ASN A 149 -13.52 -15.92 9.71
N ARG A 150 -14.37 -16.11 10.71
CA ARG A 150 -14.29 -17.30 11.60
C ARG A 150 -14.52 -18.60 10.84
N LEU A 151 -15.52 -18.63 9.94
CA LEU A 151 -15.74 -19.79 9.06
C LEU A 151 -14.55 -20.01 8.14
N LEU A 152 -14.01 -18.92 7.57
CA LEU A 152 -12.84 -18.94 6.72
C LEU A 152 -11.60 -19.46 7.47
N HIS A 153 -11.43 -19.11 8.75
CA HIS A 153 -10.36 -19.65 9.59
C HIS A 153 -10.42 -21.21 9.68
N VAL A 154 -11.62 -21.76 9.92
CA VAL A 154 -11.78 -23.22 9.98
C VAL A 154 -11.36 -23.89 8.68
N MET A 155 -11.77 -23.30 7.53
CA MET A 155 -11.43 -23.83 6.20
C MET A 155 -9.93 -23.73 5.87
N THR A 156 -9.25 -22.69 6.36
CA THR A 156 -7.85 -22.40 6.02
C THR A 156 -6.86 -22.85 7.09
N ARG A 157 -7.32 -23.32 8.25
CA ARG A 157 -6.50 -23.70 9.41
C ARG A 157 -5.32 -24.63 9.08
N ARG A 158 -5.52 -25.61 8.17
CA ARG A 158 -4.43 -26.52 7.75
C ARG A 158 -3.37 -25.79 6.92
N ALA A 159 -3.79 -24.92 6.00
CA ALA A 159 -2.88 -24.12 5.18
C ALA A 159 -2.11 -23.12 6.05
N LEU A 160 -2.78 -22.50 7.03
CA LEU A 160 -2.18 -21.51 7.92
C LEU A 160 -1.03 -22.09 8.77
N ARG A 161 -1.06 -23.37 9.11
CA ARG A 161 0.03 -24.05 9.82
C ARG A 161 1.29 -24.26 8.98
N ARG A 162 1.23 -24.08 7.67
CA ARG A 162 2.35 -24.26 6.76
C ARG A 162 3.27 -23.04 6.70
N PHE A 163 2.80 -21.88 7.20
CA PHE A 163 3.59 -20.66 7.19
C PHE A 163 4.76 -20.72 8.17
N ASP A 164 5.95 -20.37 7.71
CA ASP A 164 7.17 -20.31 8.47
C ASP A 164 7.33 -18.99 9.22
N ALA A 165 6.82 -17.91 8.58
CA ALA A 165 6.71 -16.58 9.14
C ALA A 165 5.45 -15.88 8.64
N VAL A 166 4.87 -15.01 9.47
CA VAL A 166 3.72 -14.19 9.08
C VAL A 166 4.00 -12.74 9.45
N MET A 167 3.74 -11.86 8.49
CA MET A 167 3.86 -10.41 8.63
C MET A 167 2.48 -9.75 8.55
N SER A 168 2.36 -8.58 9.14
CA SER A 168 1.18 -7.71 9.05
C SER A 168 1.65 -6.29 8.74
N VAL A 169 0.97 -5.62 7.81
CA VAL A 169 1.41 -4.29 7.34
C VAL A 169 1.17 -3.17 8.36
N SER A 170 0.43 -3.44 9.44
CA SER A 170 0.14 -2.50 10.51
C SER A 170 -0.27 -3.24 11.78
N SER A 171 -0.27 -2.55 12.92
CA SER A 171 -0.80 -3.08 14.18
C SER A 171 -2.27 -3.49 14.05
N VAL A 172 -3.06 -2.77 13.25
CA VAL A 172 -4.47 -3.11 12.99
C VAL A 172 -4.61 -4.42 12.23
N ALA A 173 -3.76 -4.65 11.22
CA ALA A 173 -3.72 -5.92 10.49
C ALA A 173 -3.20 -7.06 11.37
N GLN A 174 -2.25 -6.79 12.29
CA GLN A 174 -1.77 -7.74 13.28
C GLN A 174 -2.87 -8.18 14.24
N ILE A 175 -3.60 -7.23 14.82
CA ILE A 175 -4.75 -7.52 15.69
C ILE A 175 -5.79 -8.38 14.96
N PHE A 176 -6.04 -8.07 13.69
CA PHE A 176 -6.94 -8.88 12.86
C PHE A 176 -6.44 -10.32 12.66
N ALA A 177 -5.15 -10.50 12.33
CA ALA A 177 -4.55 -11.82 12.17
C ALA A 177 -4.65 -12.63 13.48
N GLU A 178 -4.37 -12.02 14.61
CA GLU A 178 -4.39 -12.66 15.93
C GLU A 178 -5.82 -13.00 16.38
N GLN A 179 -6.73 -12.04 16.36
CA GLN A 179 -8.10 -12.24 16.87
C GLN A 179 -8.93 -13.16 15.98
N THR A 180 -8.72 -13.11 14.66
CA THR A 180 -9.56 -13.87 13.71
C THR A 180 -8.96 -15.21 13.38
N PHE A 181 -7.66 -15.28 13.14
CA PHE A 181 -6.98 -16.48 12.65
C PHE A 181 -6.07 -17.14 13.70
N ARG A 182 -5.92 -16.52 14.88
CA ARG A 182 -5.05 -16.99 15.98
C ARG A 182 -3.59 -17.18 15.52
N ILE A 183 -3.11 -16.23 14.72
CA ILE A 183 -1.76 -16.25 14.17
C ILE A 183 -1.01 -15.06 14.74
N THR A 184 0.15 -15.34 15.34
CA THR A 184 1.14 -14.33 15.70
C THR A 184 1.83 -13.84 14.43
N SER A 185 1.89 -12.52 14.22
CA SER A 185 2.59 -11.92 13.10
C SER A 185 3.50 -10.78 13.57
N GLN A 186 4.56 -10.53 12.82
CA GLN A 186 5.41 -9.36 13.01
C GLN A 186 4.87 -8.18 12.20
N VAL A 187 4.84 -6.99 12.79
CA VAL A 187 4.50 -5.78 12.03
C VAL A 187 5.70 -5.41 11.16
N VAL A 188 5.46 -5.46 9.83
CA VAL A 188 6.40 -4.99 8.80
C VAL A 188 5.58 -4.10 7.88
N PRO A 189 5.82 -2.77 7.87
CA PRO A 189 4.95 -1.84 7.18
C PRO A 189 4.92 -2.06 5.67
N ASN A 190 3.90 -1.51 5.01
CA ASN A 190 3.92 -1.42 3.56
C ASN A 190 5.11 -0.57 3.12
N THR A 191 5.61 -0.87 1.95
CA THR A 191 6.73 -0.18 1.34
C THR A 191 6.29 0.66 0.16
N VAL A 192 7.01 1.74 -0.08
CA VAL A 192 6.88 2.62 -1.23
C VAL A 192 8.25 2.85 -1.85
N ASP A 193 8.32 2.95 -3.18
CA ASP A 193 9.50 3.48 -3.86
C ASP A 193 9.43 5.01 -3.78
N LEU A 194 10.28 5.61 -2.95
CA LEU A 194 10.28 7.06 -2.74
C LEU A 194 10.93 7.83 -3.89
N ALA A 195 11.74 7.20 -4.72
CA ALA A 195 12.53 7.90 -5.72
C ALA A 195 11.69 8.70 -6.75
N PRO A 196 10.58 8.20 -7.29
CA PRO A 196 9.71 8.99 -8.18
C PRO A 196 9.08 10.20 -7.49
N TYR A 197 8.76 10.08 -6.20
CA TYR A 197 8.08 11.12 -5.41
C TYR A 197 9.01 12.22 -4.95
N THR A 198 10.19 11.87 -4.44
CA THR A 198 11.19 12.84 -3.98
C THR A 198 11.83 13.68 -5.10
N ARG A 199 11.80 13.15 -6.34
CA ARG A 199 12.30 13.85 -7.53
C ARG A 199 11.23 14.56 -8.33
N ALA A 200 9.97 14.44 -7.92
CA ALA A 200 8.85 15.01 -8.64
C ALA A 200 8.90 16.55 -8.63
N VAL A 201 8.63 17.12 -9.79
CA VAL A 201 8.53 18.57 -9.97
C VAL A 201 7.06 18.96 -10.10
N PRO A 202 6.61 20.00 -9.39
CA PRO A 202 5.23 20.49 -9.51
C PRO A 202 4.81 20.75 -10.95
N LEU A 203 3.54 20.55 -11.24
CA LEU A 203 2.98 20.88 -12.54
C LEU A 203 3.01 22.39 -12.74
N PRO A 204 3.41 22.89 -13.94
CA PRO A 204 3.60 24.33 -14.19
C PRO A 204 2.37 25.18 -13.87
N GLN A 205 1.16 24.68 -14.16
CA GLN A 205 -0.11 25.39 -13.91
C GLN A 205 -0.44 25.62 -12.43
N TYR A 206 0.24 24.89 -11.51
CA TYR A 206 0.03 25.02 -10.06
C TYR A 206 1.26 25.57 -9.32
N LYS A 207 2.32 25.92 -10.05
CA LYS A 207 3.61 26.30 -9.45
C LYS A 207 3.50 27.50 -8.50
N ASN A 208 2.68 28.48 -8.89
CA ASN A 208 2.54 29.76 -8.17
C ASN A 208 1.24 29.83 -7.34
N ASP A 209 0.43 28.79 -7.36
CA ASP A 209 -0.83 28.76 -6.60
C ASP A 209 -0.60 28.10 -5.23
N LEU A 210 -1.34 28.57 -4.24
CA LEU A 210 -1.52 27.86 -2.98
C LEU A 210 -2.57 26.77 -3.21
N THR A 211 -2.23 25.51 -2.95
CA THR A 211 -3.05 24.37 -3.39
C THR A 211 -3.41 23.41 -2.27
N VAL A 212 -4.64 22.98 -2.28
CA VAL A 212 -5.16 21.86 -1.48
C VAL A 212 -5.49 20.69 -2.42
N LEU A 213 -4.90 19.54 -2.19
CA LEU A 213 -5.04 18.39 -3.09
C LEU A 213 -5.71 17.20 -2.41
N PHE A 214 -6.67 16.61 -3.09
CA PHE A 214 -7.22 15.27 -2.81
C PHE A 214 -6.83 14.32 -3.93
N LEU A 215 -6.35 13.13 -3.57
CA LEU A 215 -6.09 12.05 -4.53
C LEU A 215 -6.71 10.75 -4.05
N GLY A 216 -7.60 10.18 -4.86
CA GLY A 216 -8.22 8.91 -4.56
C GLY A 216 -9.50 8.65 -5.35
N ARG A 217 -10.03 7.43 -5.26
CA ARG A 217 -11.31 7.06 -5.88
C ARG A 217 -12.43 7.92 -5.30
N LEU A 218 -13.30 8.46 -6.16
CA LEU A 218 -14.46 9.25 -5.74
C LEU A 218 -15.60 8.33 -5.29
N VAL A 219 -15.41 7.70 -4.12
CA VAL A 219 -16.36 6.83 -3.42
C VAL A 219 -16.57 7.35 -2.00
N GLU A 220 -17.72 7.04 -1.40
CA GLU A 220 -18.15 7.57 -0.11
C GLU A 220 -17.07 7.46 0.99
N ARG A 221 -16.46 6.27 1.13
CA ARG A 221 -15.47 6.00 2.16
C ARG A 221 -14.18 6.84 2.05
N LYS A 222 -13.81 7.31 0.84
CA LYS A 222 -12.63 8.16 0.63
C LYS A 222 -12.87 9.62 1.04
N GLY A 223 -14.13 10.01 1.27
CA GLY A 223 -14.48 11.21 2.00
C GLY A 223 -14.30 12.55 1.27
N CYS A 224 -14.12 12.55 -0.06
CA CYS A 224 -13.94 13.79 -0.84
C CYS A 224 -15.05 14.83 -0.56
N LEU A 225 -16.29 14.40 -0.30
CA LEU A 225 -17.38 15.29 0.07
C LEU A 225 -17.10 16.07 1.36
N TYR A 226 -16.42 15.47 2.34
CA TYR A 226 -16.11 16.16 3.60
C TYR A 226 -15.05 17.24 3.39
N LEU A 227 -14.09 17.02 2.48
CA LEU A 227 -13.18 18.09 2.06
C LEU A 227 -13.96 19.24 1.42
N LEU A 228 -14.83 18.97 0.43
CA LEU A 228 -15.61 20.03 -0.21
C LEU A 228 -16.50 20.79 0.78
N LYS A 229 -17.07 20.12 1.79
CA LYS A 229 -17.82 20.77 2.87
C LYS A 229 -16.94 21.70 3.69
N ALA A 230 -15.72 21.28 4.05
CA ALA A 230 -14.76 22.12 4.75
C ALA A 230 -14.37 23.35 3.91
N ILE A 231 -14.13 23.18 2.61
CA ILE A 231 -13.84 24.30 1.67
C ILE A 231 -15.03 25.27 1.56
N ALA A 232 -16.26 24.75 1.48
CA ALA A 232 -17.46 25.60 1.44
C ALA A 232 -17.56 26.44 2.73
N ARG A 233 -17.26 25.84 3.88
CA ARG A 233 -17.26 26.54 5.17
C ARG A 233 -16.16 27.63 5.23
N LEU A 234 -14.92 27.31 4.78
CA LEU A 234 -13.84 28.29 4.69
C LEU A 234 -14.27 29.55 3.92
N LYS A 235 -14.96 29.37 2.80
CA LYS A 235 -15.48 30.46 1.98
C LYS A 235 -16.64 31.20 2.65
N GLN A 236 -17.60 30.48 3.18
CA GLN A 236 -18.81 31.06 3.79
C GLN A 236 -18.48 31.90 5.05
N GLU A 237 -17.52 31.44 5.84
CA GLU A 237 -17.10 32.10 7.09
C GLU A 237 -15.92 33.07 6.90
N ASN A 238 -15.47 33.26 5.63
CA ASN A 238 -14.29 34.10 5.30
C ASN A 238 -13.08 33.77 6.16
N MET A 239 -12.81 32.48 6.36
CA MET A 239 -11.73 32.04 7.25
C MET A 239 -10.33 32.24 6.64
N VAL A 240 -10.22 32.49 5.34
CA VAL A 240 -8.93 32.65 4.61
C VAL A 240 -9.10 33.75 3.56
N ASP A 241 -8.24 34.78 3.63
CA ASP A 241 -8.27 35.92 2.71
C ASP A 241 -7.52 35.66 1.39
N GLN A 242 -6.45 34.86 1.45
CA GLN A 242 -5.62 34.59 0.28
C GLN A 242 -6.27 33.57 -0.67
N PRO A 243 -6.13 33.75 -1.99
CA PRO A 243 -6.66 32.78 -2.95
C PRO A 243 -5.91 31.45 -2.87
N PHE A 244 -6.66 30.36 -3.02
CA PHE A 244 -6.12 29.02 -3.13
C PHE A 244 -6.94 28.18 -4.08
N LYS A 245 -6.37 27.10 -4.61
CA LYS A 245 -7.02 26.13 -5.48
C LYS A 245 -7.19 24.78 -4.80
N VAL A 246 -8.26 24.07 -5.14
CA VAL A 246 -8.53 22.71 -4.67
C VAL A 246 -8.47 21.76 -5.88
N ILE A 247 -7.55 20.81 -5.84
CA ILE A 247 -7.30 19.87 -6.94
C ILE A 247 -7.85 18.50 -6.53
N ILE A 248 -8.84 17.99 -7.26
CA ILE A 248 -9.46 16.69 -7.01
C ILE A 248 -9.00 15.70 -8.08
N CYS A 249 -8.06 14.83 -7.69
CA CYS A 249 -7.51 13.77 -8.53
C CYS A 249 -8.22 12.44 -8.26
N GLY A 250 -8.94 11.95 -9.26
CA GLY A 250 -9.61 10.65 -9.21
C GLY A 250 -10.93 10.61 -9.96
N LYS A 251 -11.44 9.40 -10.14
CA LYS A 251 -12.76 9.12 -10.72
C LYS A 251 -13.57 8.22 -9.80
N GLY A 252 -14.89 8.28 -9.91
CA GLY A 252 -15.78 7.40 -9.19
C GLY A 252 -17.24 7.80 -9.26
N PRO A 253 -18.13 6.96 -8.70
CA PRO A 253 -19.58 7.18 -8.81
C PRO A 253 -20.08 8.45 -8.12
N GLN A 254 -19.29 9.06 -7.24
CA GLN A 254 -19.67 10.31 -6.56
C GLN A 254 -19.33 11.58 -7.36
N GLU A 255 -18.61 11.51 -8.47
CA GLU A 255 -18.11 12.70 -9.17
C GLU A 255 -19.23 13.70 -9.52
N ALA A 256 -20.33 13.24 -10.11
CA ALA A 256 -21.45 14.11 -10.45
C ALA A 256 -22.08 14.81 -9.22
N ALA A 257 -22.20 14.10 -8.12
CA ALA A 257 -22.72 14.64 -6.85
C ALA A 257 -21.77 15.68 -6.26
N LEU A 258 -20.45 15.43 -6.31
CA LEU A 258 -19.42 16.34 -5.83
C LEU A 258 -19.38 17.65 -6.65
N ARG A 259 -19.49 17.56 -7.98
CA ARG A 259 -19.58 18.75 -8.86
C ARG A 259 -20.86 19.56 -8.56
N LYS A 260 -22.01 18.88 -8.41
CA LYS A 260 -23.27 19.53 -8.01
C LYS A 260 -23.15 20.22 -6.65
N PHE A 261 -22.50 19.59 -5.69
CA PHE A 261 -22.22 20.20 -4.38
C PHE A 261 -21.37 21.47 -4.51
N ALA A 262 -20.30 21.42 -5.29
CA ALA A 262 -19.42 22.57 -5.52
C ALA A 262 -20.19 23.77 -6.11
N MET A 263 -21.02 23.55 -7.12
CA MET A 263 -21.90 24.59 -7.70
C MET A 263 -22.91 25.15 -6.70
N ALA A 264 -23.59 24.27 -5.96
CA ALA A 264 -24.61 24.70 -4.97
C ALA A 264 -24.03 25.58 -3.85
N HIS A 265 -22.74 25.39 -3.52
CA HIS A 265 -22.04 26.18 -2.51
C HIS A 265 -21.13 27.27 -3.09
N LYS A 266 -21.23 27.51 -4.40
CA LYS A 266 -20.47 28.55 -5.15
C LYS A 266 -18.95 28.42 -4.98
N ILE A 267 -18.41 27.19 -4.86
CA ILE A 267 -16.97 26.90 -4.78
C ILE A 267 -16.42 26.30 -6.08
N GLU A 268 -17.21 26.19 -7.15
CA GLU A 268 -16.82 25.57 -8.42
C GLU A 268 -15.60 26.24 -9.05
N ASN A 269 -15.43 27.56 -8.88
CA ASN A 269 -14.28 28.29 -9.42
C ASN A 269 -12.98 28.05 -8.63
N MET A 270 -13.08 27.47 -7.44
CA MET A 270 -11.93 27.10 -6.60
C MET A 270 -11.53 25.63 -6.77
N VAL A 271 -12.44 24.79 -7.31
CA VAL A 271 -12.29 23.33 -7.32
C VAL A 271 -12.11 22.81 -8.74
N GLU A 272 -10.95 22.26 -9.01
CA GLU A 272 -10.64 21.60 -10.27
C GLU A 272 -10.74 20.07 -10.12
N PHE A 273 -11.59 19.44 -10.95
CA PHE A 273 -11.69 17.97 -11.03
C PHE A 273 -10.85 17.48 -12.21
N VAL A 274 -9.68 16.98 -11.93
CA VAL A 274 -8.70 16.49 -12.92
C VAL A 274 -9.14 15.16 -13.57
N GLY A 275 -9.90 14.37 -12.84
CA GLY A 275 -10.22 13.01 -13.27
C GLY A 275 -9.16 11.99 -12.86
N PHE A 276 -9.04 10.90 -13.61
CA PHE A 276 -8.07 9.84 -13.32
C PHE A 276 -6.65 10.33 -13.60
N VAL A 277 -5.77 10.12 -12.62
CA VAL A 277 -4.33 10.39 -12.72
C VAL A 277 -3.59 9.07 -12.81
N THR A 278 -2.66 8.96 -13.75
CA THR A 278 -1.82 7.77 -13.94
C THR A 278 -0.79 7.63 -12.82
N GLU A 279 -0.22 6.44 -12.64
CA GLU A 279 0.87 6.23 -11.67
C GLU A 279 2.12 7.06 -12.02
N GLU A 280 2.35 7.33 -13.30
CA GLU A 280 3.45 8.17 -13.80
C GLU A 280 3.26 9.65 -13.46
N ASP A 281 2.04 10.17 -13.59
CA ASP A 281 1.72 11.58 -13.33
C ASP A 281 1.47 11.88 -11.84
N LYS A 282 1.10 10.86 -11.07
CA LYS A 282 0.73 10.96 -9.66
C LYS A 282 1.76 11.73 -8.82
N PRO A 283 3.08 11.45 -8.92
CA PRO A 283 4.09 12.19 -8.17
C PRO A 283 4.07 13.70 -8.44
N ARG A 284 3.83 14.13 -9.68
CA ARG A 284 3.79 15.55 -10.05
C ARG A 284 2.57 16.28 -9.50
N TYR A 285 1.40 15.62 -9.49
CA TYR A 285 0.22 16.17 -8.83
C TYR A 285 0.45 16.32 -7.33
N LEU A 286 1.00 15.30 -6.66
CA LEU A 286 1.33 15.36 -5.24
C LEU A 286 2.38 16.42 -4.95
N ALA A 287 3.41 16.56 -5.79
CA ALA A 287 4.42 17.63 -5.67
C ALA A 287 3.84 19.03 -5.84
N SER A 288 2.67 19.15 -6.48
CA SER A 288 1.98 20.43 -6.61
C SER A 288 1.19 20.83 -5.36
N ALA A 289 1.04 19.96 -4.37
CA ALA A 289 0.23 20.20 -3.18
C ALA A 289 0.99 20.94 -2.08
N ASP A 290 0.44 22.07 -1.62
CA ASP A 290 0.86 22.72 -0.36
C ASP A 290 0.19 22.05 0.85
N ILE A 291 -1.00 21.51 0.66
CA ILE A 291 -1.72 20.71 1.64
C ILE A 291 -2.36 19.53 0.90
N ALA A 292 -1.94 18.31 1.21
CA ALA A 292 -2.60 17.09 0.71
C ALA A 292 -3.56 16.55 1.77
N VAL A 293 -4.81 16.27 1.39
CA VAL A 293 -5.88 15.88 2.33
C VAL A 293 -6.52 14.57 1.93
N PHE A 294 -6.53 13.61 2.84
CA PHE A 294 -7.08 12.27 2.66
C PHE A 294 -8.17 11.99 3.70
N PRO A 295 -9.41 12.46 3.50
CA PRO A 295 -10.48 12.42 4.51
C PRO A 295 -11.20 11.07 4.55
N SER A 296 -10.48 9.96 4.40
CA SER A 296 -11.07 8.63 4.41
C SER A 296 -11.75 8.31 5.74
N THR A 297 -13.02 7.89 5.66
CA THR A 297 -13.85 7.59 6.83
C THR A 297 -13.60 6.18 7.39
N GLY A 298 -12.74 5.40 6.75
CA GLY A 298 -12.41 4.03 7.14
C GLY A 298 -12.10 3.15 5.95
N GLY A 299 -11.79 1.89 6.24
CA GLY A 299 -11.46 0.93 5.21
C GLY A 299 -10.04 1.04 4.67
N GLU A 300 -9.21 1.74 5.37
CA GLU A 300 -7.78 1.78 5.12
C GLU A 300 -7.07 0.82 6.08
N SER A 301 -6.21 -0.02 5.56
CA SER A 301 -5.40 -0.94 6.36
C SER A 301 -4.02 -0.39 6.68
N PHE A 302 -3.59 0.62 5.94
CA PHE A 302 -2.32 1.30 6.14
C PHE A 302 -2.40 2.76 5.66
N GLY A 303 -2.23 3.03 4.37
CA GLY A 303 -2.29 4.38 3.80
C GLY A 303 -1.08 4.71 2.94
N ILE A 304 -0.79 3.88 1.93
CA ILE A 304 0.32 4.12 0.99
C ILE A 304 0.25 5.54 0.39
N VAL A 305 -0.95 6.02 0.08
CA VAL A 305 -1.15 7.37 -0.48
C VAL A 305 -0.66 8.48 0.45
N LEU A 306 -0.66 8.27 1.78
CA LEU A 306 -0.08 9.22 2.73
C LEU A 306 1.44 9.28 2.55
N LEU A 307 2.09 8.12 2.44
CA LEU A 307 3.55 8.03 2.24
C LEU A 307 3.96 8.69 0.93
N GLU A 308 3.21 8.44 -0.14
CA GLU A 308 3.41 9.07 -1.45
C GLU A 308 3.32 10.59 -1.37
N ALA A 309 2.32 11.10 -0.65
CA ALA A 309 2.13 12.52 -0.44
C ALA A 309 3.20 13.12 0.49
N MET A 310 3.56 12.44 1.59
CA MET A 310 4.62 12.88 2.51
C MET A 310 5.97 13.00 1.82
N ALA A 311 6.25 12.13 0.84
CA ALA A 311 7.50 12.16 0.06
C ALA A 311 7.53 13.25 -1.01
N SER A 312 6.39 13.73 -1.46
CA SER A 312 6.24 14.52 -2.68
C SER A 312 5.70 15.94 -2.45
N SER A 313 4.76 16.14 -1.53
CA SER A 313 4.09 17.42 -1.31
C SER A 313 5.04 18.51 -0.83
N ARG A 314 4.69 19.77 -1.15
CA ARG A 314 5.46 20.95 -0.73
C ARG A 314 5.19 21.38 0.71
N GLY A 315 4.22 20.75 1.37
CA GLY A 315 3.76 21.16 2.69
C GLY A 315 3.12 20.03 3.49
N ALA A 316 1.97 20.27 4.09
CA ALA A 316 1.34 19.36 5.05
C ALA A 316 0.52 18.26 4.38
N VAL A 317 0.58 17.05 4.95
CA VAL A 317 -0.32 15.93 4.62
C VAL A 317 -1.25 15.69 5.81
N LEU A 318 -2.55 15.72 5.56
CA LEU A 318 -3.60 15.50 6.57
C LEU A 318 -4.36 14.20 6.28
N GLY A 319 -4.64 13.42 7.31
CA GLY A 319 -5.39 12.17 7.24
C GLY A 319 -6.65 12.16 8.09
N GLY A 320 -7.74 11.61 7.57
CA GLY A 320 -8.89 11.29 8.42
C GLY A 320 -8.51 10.22 9.45
N ASN A 321 -8.79 10.48 10.73
CA ASN A 321 -8.44 9.56 11.82
C ASN A 321 -9.22 8.24 11.69
N ASN A 322 -8.60 7.30 11.02
CA ASN A 322 -9.03 5.91 10.91
C ASN A 322 -7.84 5.00 11.21
N PRO A 323 -8.07 3.73 11.59
CA PRO A 323 -6.99 2.85 12.06
C PRO A 323 -5.79 2.70 11.11
N GLY A 324 -6.04 2.69 9.79
CA GLY A 324 -4.97 2.57 8.80
C GLY A 324 -4.11 3.83 8.71
N TYR A 325 -4.73 5.00 8.63
CA TYR A 325 -3.99 6.27 8.55
C TYR A 325 -3.33 6.63 9.88
N ALA A 326 -3.97 6.31 11.00
CA ALA A 326 -3.38 6.49 12.32
C ALA A 326 -2.10 5.66 12.49
N SER A 327 -1.97 4.48 11.84
CA SER A 327 -0.73 3.69 11.90
C SER A 327 0.47 4.38 11.22
N VAL A 328 0.24 5.37 10.37
CA VAL A 328 1.28 6.18 9.70
C VAL A 328 1.50 7.52 10.39
N LEU A 329 0.42 8.15 10.91
CA LEU A 329 0.44 9.51 11.40
C LEU A 329 0.36 9.62 12.95
N HIS A 330 0.42 8.50 13.68
CA HIS A 330 0.14 8.45 15.13
C HIS A 330 1.12 9.28 15.99
N GLU A 331 2.36 9.47 15.55
CA GLU A 331 3.34 10.29 16.26
C GLU A 331 3.06 11.80 16.13
N HIS A 332 2.21 12.17 15.17
CA HIS A 332 1.81 13.56 14.91
C HIS A 332 0.27 13.68 14.82
N PRO A 333 -0.42 13.48 15.95
CA PRO A 333 -1.89 13.46 15.98
C PRO A 333 -2.53 14.77 15.51
N GLU A 334 -1.79 15.88 15.49
CA GLU A 334 -2.21 17.17 14.93
C GLU A 334 -2.41 17.14 13.41
N THR A 335 -1.97 16.09 12.74
CA THR A 335 -2.22 15.86 11.29
C THR A 335 -3.42 14.97 11.02
N LEU A 336 -4.02 14.43 12.08
CA LEU A 336 -5.22 13.61 12.04
C LEU A 336 -6.45 14.43 12.44
N PHE A 337 -7.55 14.22 11.74
CA PHE A 337 -8.85 14.85 12.07
C PHE A 337 -9.98 13.82 12.03
N ALA A 338 -11.06 14.07 12.77
CA ALA A 338 -12.24 13.23 12.70
C ALA A 338 -12.85 13.32 11.29
N PRO A 339 -12.91 12.22 10.51
CA PRO A 339 -13.14 12.29 9.06
C PRO A 339 -14.46 12.93 8.64
N ARG A 340 -15.45 12.96 9.53
CA ARG A 340 -16.78 13.55 9.28
C ARG A 340 -16.95 14.92 9.93
N ASN A 341 -15.99 15.36 10.74
CA ASN A 341 -15.99 16.67 11.37
C ASN A 341 -15.43 17.73 10.39
N THR A 342 -16.32 18.30 9.61
CA THR A 342 -15.96 19.32 8.59
C THR A 342 -15.55 20.64 9.20
N GLU A 343 -15.93 20.93 10.43
CA GLU A 343 -15.51 22.11 11.18
C GLU A 343 -14.04 22.01 11.59
N GLU A 344 -13.66 20.91 12.21
CA GLU A 344 -12.26 20.61 12.56
C GLU A 344 -11.36 20.67 11.32
N LEU A 345 -11.75 20.00 10.22
CA LEU A 345 -11.00 20.04 8.97
C LEU A 345 -10.89 21.46 8.41
N ALA A 346 -11.96 22.27 8.46
CA ALA A 346 -11.92 23.65 8.01
C ALA A 346 -10.95 24.49 8.86
N ALA A 347 -10.98 24.35 10.19
CA ALA A 347 -10.07 25.05 11.10
C ALA A 347 -8.60 24.68 10.84
N MET A 348 -8.29 23.38 10.66
CA MET A 348 -6.94 22.91 10.32
C MET A 348 -6.47 23.47 8.97
N LEU A 349 -7.33 23.42 7.95
CA LEU A 349 -7.02 23.97 6.63
C LEU A 349 -6.79 25.49 6.70
N ALA A 350 -7.62 26.24 7.44
CA ALA A 350 -7.46 27.68 7.64
C ALA A 350 -6.11 28.02 8.28
N GLY A 351 -5.70 27.29 9.31
CA GLY A 351 -4.39 27.44 9.95
C GLY A 351 -3.25 27.20 8.96
N LEU A 352 -3.28 26.07 8.25
CA LEU A 352 -2.25 25.72 7.29
C LEU A 352 -2.22 26.64 6.06
N LEU A 353 -3.37 27.11 5.57
CA LEU A 353 -3.43 28.06 4.46
C LEU A 353 -2.79 29.38 4.83
N ARG A 354 -3.07 29.95 6.03
CA ARG A 354 -2.54 31.23 6.49
C ARG A 354 -1.07 31.19 6.89
N ASP A 355 -0.60 30.07 7.45
CA ASP A 355 0.73 29.97 8.05
C ASP A 355 1.68 29.08 7.24
N PRO A 356 2.62 29.66 6.46
CA PRO A 356 3.65 28.91 5.75
C PRO A 356 4.62 28.16 6.67
N GLU A 357 4.88 28.66 7.89
CA GLU A 357 5.79 27.99 8.83
C GLU A 357 5.17 26.70 9.36
N LEU A 358 3.86 26.71 9.63
CA LEU A 358 3.15 25.53 10.04
C LEU A 358 3.22 24.44 8.96
N ARG A 359 3.04 24.80 7.67
CA ARG A 359 3.23 23.88 6.54
C ARG A 359 4.66 23.35 6.46
N ARG A 360 5.68 24.23 6.60
CA ARG A 360 7.09 23.82 6.59
C ARG A 360 7.45 22.89 7.75
N LYS A 361 6.90 23.14 8.94
CA LYS A 361 7.11 22.29 10.12
C LYS A 361 6.55 20.89 9.87
N ALA A 362 5.30 20.79 9.39
CA ALA A 362 4.68 19.52 9.04
C ALA A 362 5.49 18.77 7.96
N HIS A 363 5.88 19.45 6.90
CA HIS A 363 6.67 18.88 5.81
C HIS A 363 8.03 18.31 6.28
N ARG A 364 8.75 19.00 7.16
CA ARG A 364 10.06 18.53 7.66
C ARG A 364 9.98 17.18 8.36
N TRP A 365 9.04 17.01 9.29
CA TRP A 365 8.92 15.72 9.97
C TRP A 365 8.41 14.63 9.04
N GLN A 366 7.47 14.95 8.15
CA GLN A 366 6.91 14.01 7.18
C GLN A 366 7.98 13.46 6.23
N LEU A 367 8.88 14.30 5.75
CA LEU A 367 10.04 13.87 4.96
C LEU A 367 11.02 13.00 5.74
N SER A 368 11.15 13.20 7.04
CA SER A 368 11.97 12.35 7.91
C SER A 368 11.31 10.99 8.10
N GLU A 369 10.02 11.01 8.46
CA GLU A 369 9.25 9.82 8.78
C GLU A 369 9.10 8.88 7.59
N VAL A 370 8.78 9.42 6.41
CA VAL A 370 8.51 8.60 5.23
C VAL A 370 9.70 7.73 4.80
N ARG A 371 10.93 8.10 5.15
CA ARG A 371 12.14 7.34 4.83
C ARG A 371 12.15 5.94 5.46
N HIS A 372 11.49 5.75 6.58
CA HIS A 372 11.37 4.45 7.24
C HIS A 372 10.53 3.45 6.42
N TYR A 373 9.72 3.95 5.48
CA TYR A 373 8.85 3.15 4.61
C TYR A 373 9.43 2.94 3.21
N ASP A 374 10.63 3.45 2.94
CA ASP A 374 11.27 3.28 1.64
C ASP A 374 11.58 1.81 1.36
N VAL A 375 11.37 1.38 0.12
CA VAL A 375 11.54 -0.03 -0.27
C VAL A 375 12.92 -0.61 0.04
N PRO A 376 14.04 0.13 -0.03
CA PRO A 376 15.34 -0.39 0.40
C PRO A 376 15.43 -0.65 1.93
N VAL A 377 14.67 0.07 2.72
CA VAL A 377 14.66 -0.09 4.19
C VAL A 377 13.79 -1.28 4.59
N VAL A 378 12.52 -1.24 4.21
CA VAL A 378 11.55 -2.29 4.54
C VAL A 378 11.91 -3.61 3.84
N GLY A 379 12.38 -3.54 2.60
CA GLY A 379 12.78 -4.71 1.81
C GLY A 379 13.92 -5.52 2.46
N LYS A 380 14.89 -4.87 3.10
CA LYS A 380 15.94 -5.56 3.89
C LYS A 380 15.34 -6.37 5.01
N THR A 381 14.43 -5.79 5.79
CA THR A 381 13.71 -6.51 6.86
C THR A 381 12.96 -7.72 6.32
N ILE A 382 12.31 -7.59 5.16
CA ILE A 382 11.60 -8.70 4.52
C ILE A 382 12.57 -9.81 4.08
N VAL A 383 13.72 -9.46 3.49
CA VAL A 383 14.76 -10.44 3.11
C VAL A 383 15.33 -11.17 4.32
N GLU A 384 15.48 -10.49 5.47
CA GLU A 384 15.86 -11.13 6.72
C GLU A 384 14.83 -12.17 7.17
N GLN A 385 13.53 -11.87 7.05
CA GLN A 385 12.47 -12.86 7.32
C GLN A 385 12.54 -14.06 6.36
N TYR A 386 12.85 -13.83 5.07
CA TYR A 386 13.06 -14.95 4.12
C TYR A 386 14.21 -15.84 4.54
N LYS A 387 15.37 -15.26 4.88
CA LYS A 387 16.56 -16.01 5.33
C LYS A 387 16.32 -16.77 6.62
N ALA A 388 15.65 -16.16 7.59
CA ALA A 388 15.30 -16.82 8.85
C ALA A 388 14.36 -18.01 8.64
N ALA A 389 13.35 -17.86 7.76
CA ALA A 389 12.43 -18.95 7.42
C ALA A 389 13.12 -20.10 6.70
N LEU A 390 14.03 -19.81 5.76
CA LEU A 390 14.84 -20.81 5.05
C LEU A 390 15.77 -21.56 6.01
N HIS A 391 16.43 -20.84 6.91
CA HIS A 391 17.29 -21.47 7.92
C HIS A 391 16.52 -22.44 8.81
N LYS A 392 15.32 -22.05 9.26
CA LYS A 392 14.43 -22.93 10.04
C LYS A 392 14.01 -24.20 9.28
N ARG A 393 13.92 -24.13 7.93
CA ARG A 393 13.59 -25.28 7.08
C ARG A 393 14.77 -26.21 6.81
N ALA A 394 15.99 -25.70 6.91
CA ALA A 394 17.22 -26.49 6.72
C ALA A 394 17.63 -27.28 7.96
N GLN A 395 17.03 -27.00 9.11
CA GLN A 395 17.17 -27.74 10.38
C GLN A 395 16.14 -28.88 10.46
#